data_94a3fa387af059c367aa91315991c3f0
#
_entry.id   94a3fa387af059c367aa91315991c3f0
#
_cell.length_a   1.000
_cell.length_b   1.000
_cell.length_c   1.000
_cell.angle_alpha   90.00
_cell.angle_beta   90.00
_cell.angle_gamma   90.00
#
_symmetry.space_group_name_H-M   'P 1'
#
loop_
_entity.id
_entity.type
_entity.pdbx_description
1 polymer ?
#
loop_
_entity_poly.entity_id
_entity_poly.type
_entity_poly.pdbx_seq_one_letter_code
_entity_poly.pdbx_strand_id
1 'polypeptide(L)'
;PPYVIKADGLAGGKGVVILDTITEAKSEIKNMLERKKFGKASEQILIEEFMSGVELSVFILTNGLDYKLLPCAKDYKRIYEGDKGLNTGGMGAVSPVPFVNSEYINKIKETIIKPTIEGLKKENINYTGFLFFGLIDVKGTPKVIEYNVRLGDPETQVVLPRIESDLVEILKKINTNEFKSCNLKIKKGYCTSCTITFFYLKIT
;
A
#
# COMPACT_ATOMS: atom_id res chain seq x y z
N PRO A 1 -16.93 2.98 16.88
CA PRO A 1 -16.79 1.66 16.29
C PRO A 1 -16.99 1.73 14.76
N PRO A 2 -16.42 0.83 14.01
CA PRO A 2 -15.48 -0.17 14.53
C PRO A 2 -14.18 0.44 15.06
N TYR A 3 -13.45 -0.33 15.87
CA TYR A 3 -12.15 0.04 16.44
C TYR A 3 -11.04 -0.66 15.65
N VAL A 4 -10.08 0.10 15.12
CA VAL A 4 -8.93 -0.45 14.40
C VAL A 4 -7.73 -0.40 15.34
N ILE A 5 -7.16 -1.57 15.65
CA ILE A 5 -5.98 -1.70 16.52
C ILE A 5 -4.88 -2.35 15.70
N LYS A 6 -3.72 -1.71 15.66
CA LYS A 6 -2.54 -2.21 14.94
C LYS A 6 -1.37 -2.38 15.88
N ALA A 7 -0.63 -3.48 15.72
CA ALA A 7 0.71 -3.58 16.27
C ALA A 7 1.64 -2.62 15.52
N ASP A 8 2.47 -1.85 16.23
CA ASP A 8 3.37 -0.86 15.62
C ASP A 8 4.53 -1.52 14.84
N GLY A 9 5.00 -2.66 15.32
CA GLY A 9 6.10 -3.38 14.70
C GLY A 9 5.66 -4.33 13.57
N LEU A 10 6.66 -4.91 12.88
CA LEU A 10 6.42 -5.85 11.78
C LEU A 10 5.71 -7.13 12.29
N ALA A 11 4.50 -7.36 11.84
CA ALA A 11 3.67 -8.51 12.20
C ALA A 11 3.19 -9.32 10.98
N GLY A 12 3.87 -9.19 9.82
CA GLY A 12 3.58 -9.97 8.61
C GLY A 12 2.15 -9.82 8.09
N GLY A 13 1.58 -8.61 8.16
CA GLY A 13 0.21 -8.33 7.75
C GLY A 13 -0.88 -8.84 8.71
N LYS A 14 -0.49 -9.45 9.84
CA LYS A 14 -1.42 -10.04 10.82
C LYS A 14 -1.68 -9.13 12.02
N GLY A 15 -0.93 -8.04 12.16
CA GLY A 15 -0.96 -7.13 13.31
C GLY A 15 -2.13 -6.16 13.31
N VAL A 16 -3.10 -6.26 12.41
CA VAL A 16 -4.27 -5.38 12.32
C VAL A 16 -5.52 -6.13 12.70
N VAL A 17 -6.28 -5.59 13.65
CA VAL A 17 -7.56 -6.17 14.10
C VAL A 17 -8.63 -5.08 14.10
N ILE A 18 -9.78 -5.40 13.54
CA ILE A 18 -10.96 -4.53 13.49
C ILE A 18 -12.05 -5.16 14.36
N LEU A 19 -12.56 -4.40 15.31
CA LEU A 19 -13.46 -4.89 16.34
C LEU A 19 -14.68 -3.96 16.50
N ASP A 20 -15.85 -4.56 16.66
CA ASP A 20 -17.11 -3.84 16.67
C ASP A 20 -17.47 -3.30 18.06
N THR A 21 -16.95 -3.90 19.13
CA THR A 21 -17.27 -3.52 20.50
C THR A 21 -16.06 -3.03 21.28
N ILE A 22 -16.32 -2.09 22.21
CA ILE A 22 -15.28 -1.57 23.11
C ILE A 22 -14.72 -2.67 24.03
N THR A 23 -15.51 -3.69 24.37
CA THR A 23 -15.11 -4.80 25.22
C THR A 23 -14.07 -5.66 24.50
N GLU A 24 -14.33 -6.03 23.25
CA GLU A 24 -13.39 -6.77 22.41
C GLU A 24 -12.12 -5.95 22.17
N ALA A 25 -12.26 -4.65 21.87
CA ALA A 25 -11.12 -3.76 21.67
C ALA A 25 -10.21 -3.72 22.90
N LYS A 26 -10.77 -3.54 24.09
CA LYS A 26 -10.00 -3.58 25.36
C LYS A 26 -9.34 -4.92 25.60
N SER A 27 -10.01 -6.02 25.29
CA SER A 27 -9.46 -7.38 25.42
C SER A 27 -8.28 -7.57 24.46
N GLU A 28 -8.41 -7.12 23.21
CA GLU A 28 -7.35 -7.24 22.21
C GLU A 28 -6.14 -6.36 22.53
N ILE A 29 -6.34 -5.15 23.03
CA ILE A 29 -5.26 -4.29 23.53
C ILE A 29 -4.45 -5.02 24.62
N LYS A 30 -5.11 -5.66 25.58
CA LYS A 30 -4.44 -6.47 26.61
C LYS A 30 -3.68 -7.66 26.01
N ASN A 31 -4.27 -8.34 25.03
CA ASN A 31 -3.59 -9.44 24.33
C ASN A 31 -2.33 -8.97 23.60
N MET A 32 -2.38 -7.81 22.95
CA MET A 32 -1.22 -7.27 22.26
C MET A 32 -0.14 -6.79 23.23
N LEU A 33 -0.49 -5.93 24.18
CA LEU A 33 0.49 -5.25 25.05
C LEU A 33 0.99 -6.16 26.20
N GLU A 34 0.07 -6.83 26.93
CA GLU A 34 0.43 -7.61 28.13
C GLU A 34 0.89 -9.02 27.75
N ARG A 35 0.16 -9.69 26.84
CA ARG A 35 0.46 -11.07 26.44
C ARG A 35 1.41 -11.17 25.25
N LYS A 36 1.84 -10.00 24.72
CA LYS A 36 2.77 -9.91 23.57
C LYS A 36 2.36 -10.77 22.39
N LYS A 37 1.07 -10.73 22.00
CA LYS A 37 0.48 -11.57 20.94
C LYS A 37 1.32 -11.62 19.65
N PHE A 38 2.01 -10.53 19.29
CA PHE A 38 2.91 -10.43 18.15
C PHE A 38 4.38 -10.23 18.58
N GLY A 39 4.76 -10.67 19.78
CA GLY A 39 6.10 -10.51 20.33
C GLY A 39 6.48 -9.04 20.46
N LYS A 40 7.70 -8.67 20.05
CA LYS A 40 8.19 -7.29 20.09
C LYS A 40 7.34 -6.33 19.26
N ALA A 41 6.69 -6.79 18.18
CA ALA A 41 5.87 -5.96 17.32
C ALA A 41 4.66 -5.35 18.04
N SER A 42 4.20 -5.96 19.14
CA SER A 42 3.08 -5.47 19.95
C SER A 42 3.48 -4.82 21.27
N GLU A 43 4.73 -4.39 21.41
CA GLU A 43 5.15 -3.56 22.57
C GLU A 43 4.55 -2.15 22.51
N GLN A 44 4.22 -1.69 21.32
CA GLN A 44 3.43 -0.49 21.05
C GLN A 44 2.28 -0.83 20.12
N ILE A 45 1.19 -0.13 20.24
CA ILE A 45 0.01 -0.26 19.38
C ILE A 45 -0.45 1.09 18.88
N LEU A 46 -1.10 1.08 17.73
CA LEU A 46 -1.81 2.22 17.17
C LEU A 46 -3.31 1.94 17.26
N ILE A 47 -4.08 2.98 17.60
CA ILE A 47 -5.54 2.95 17.53
C ILE A 47 -5.93 3.95 16.46
N GLU A 48 -6.52 3.48 15.38
CA GLU A 48 -6.81 4.28 14.20
C GLU A 48 -8.31 4.46 13.97
N GLU A 49 -8.64 5.48 13.19
CA GLU A 49 -9.99 5.68 12.65
C GLU A 49 -10.33 4.50 11.73
N PHE A 50 -11.52 3.93 11.88
CA PHE A 50 -12.04 3.00 10.88
C PHE A 50 -12.43 3.77 9.63
N MET A 51 -11.85 3.36 8.51
CA MET A 51 -12.12 3.96 7.21
C MET A 51 -12.87 2.95 6.34
N SER A 52 -13.96 3.40 5.70
CA SER A 52 -14.73 2.62 4.74
C SER A 52 -14.64 3.29 3.38
N GLY A 53 -14.22 2.55 2.37
CA GLY A 53 -14.02 3.07 1.02
C GLY A 53 -13.43 2.04 0.08
N VAL A 54 -12.87 2.51 -1.03
CA VAL A 54 -12.22 1.65 -2.04
C VAL A 54 -10.70 1.76 -1.88
N GLU A 55 -10.04 0.63 -1.65
CA GLU A 55 -8.58 0.59 -1.53
C GLU A 55 -7.90 0.88 -2.88
N LEU A 56 -6.74 1.49 -2.81
CA LEU A 56 -5.92 1.92 -3.93
C LEU A 56 -4.45 1.81 -3.58
N SER A 57 -3.66 1.24 -4.47
CA SER A 57 -2.21 1.14 -4.38
C SER A 57 -1.55 2.20 -5.26
N VAL A 58 -0.81 3.11 -4.64
CA VAL A 58 -0.05 4.17 -5.32
C VAL A 58 1.43 3.96 -5.07
N PHE A 59 2.24 4.11 -6.10
CA PHE A 59 3.67 3.84 -6.06
C PHE A 59 4.45 5.02 -6.57
N ILE A 60 5.56 5.33 -5.91
CA ILE A 60 6.57 6.23 -6.43
C ILE A 60 7.94 5.56 -6.43
N LEU A 61 8.79 5.99 -7.35
CA LEU A 61 10.24 5.82 -7.27
C LEU A 61 10.82 7.15 -6.82
N THR A 62 11.62 7.17 -5.75
CA THR A 62 12.14 8.42 -5.17
C THR A 62 13.59 8.30 -4.77
N ASN A 63 14.30 9.42 -4.75
CA ASN A 63 15.62 9.58 -4.16
C ASN A 63 15.60 10.39 -2.86
N GLY A 64 14.41 10.55 -2.27
CA GLY A 64 14.20 11.34 -1.05
C GLY A 64 14.03 12.86 -1.29
N LEU A 65 14.29 13.35 -2.51
CA LEU A 65 14.12 14.77 -2.89
C LEU A 65 13.08 14.92 -4.00
N ASP A 66 13.25 14.14 -5.06
CA ASP A 66 12.38 14.08 -6.22
C ASP A 66 11.71 12.70 -6.29
N TYR A 67 10.63 12.60 -7.06
CA TYR A 67 9.95 11.33 -7.27
C TYR A 67 9.39 11.18 -8.68
N LYS A 68 9.21 9.94 -9.10
CA LYS A 68 8.45 9.55 -10.29
C LYS A 68 7.22 8.75 -9.84
N LEU A 69 6.04 9.23 -10.23
CA LEU A 69 4.79 8.50 -9.97
C LEU A 69 4.68 7.34 -10.96
N LEU A 70 4.52 6.12 -10.44
CA LEU A 70 4.26 4.92 -11.21
C LEU A 70 2.76 4.73 -11.47
N PRO A 71 2.35 3.82 -12.36
CA PRO A 71 0.94 3.47 -12.51
C PRO A 71 0.32 3.05 -11.19
N CYS A 72 -0.87 3.57 -10.88
CA CYS A 72 -1.64 3.10 -9.74
C CYS A 72 -2.25 1.73 -10.03
N ALA A 73 -2.49 0.96 -8.99
CA ALA A 73 -3.16 -0.33 -9.07
C ALA A 73 -4.22 -0.47 -7.98
N LYS A 74 -5.13 -1.41 -8.16
CA LYS A 74 -6.01 -1.92 -7.12
C LYS A 74 -5.77 -3.40 -7.01
N ASP A 75 -5.46 -3.86 -5.80
CA ASP A 75 -5.39 -5.27 -5.47
C ASP A 75 -6.73 -5.79 -4.94
N TYR A 76 -6.90 -7.10 -4.99
CA TYR A 76 -8.04 -7.83 -4.47
C TYR A 76 -7.52 -8.88 -3.50
N LYS A 77 -7.84 -8.73 -2.22
CA LYS A 77 -7.30 -9.55 -1.14
C LYS A 77 -8.26 -10.63 -0.66
N ARG A 78 -9.56 -10.43 -0.83
CA ARG A 78 -10.58 -11.33 -0.32
C ARG A 78 -10.70 -12.58 -1.18
N ILE A 79 -10.86 -13.74 -0.52
CA ILE A 79 -10.89 -15.05 -1.19
C ILE A 79 -12.17 -15.31 -1.97
N TYR A 80 -13.29 -14.67 -1.64
CA TYR A 80 -14.59 -14.89 -2.25
C TYR A 80 -15.08 -13.69 -3.04
N GLU A 81 -16.02 -13.92 -3.95
CA GLU A 81 -16.69 -12.90 -4.74
C GLU A 81 -17.35 -11.82 -3.86
N GLY A 82 -17.44 -10.60 -4.41
CA GLY A 82 -18.04 -9.47 -3.72
C GLY A 82 -17.21 -8.94 -2.54
N ASP A 83 -15.89 -9.12 -2.59
CA ASP A 83 -14.95 -8.66 -1.56
C ASP A 83 -15.27 -9.25 -0.18
N LYS A 84 -15.49 -10.57 -0.13
CA LYS A 84 -15.88 -11.33 1.06
C LYS A 84 -14.84 -12.39 1.43
N GLY A 85 -14.97 -12.87 2.68
CA GLY A 85 -14.10 -13.92 3.21
C GLY A 85 -12.80 -13.40 3.82
N LEU A 86 -11.86 -14.31 4.01
CA LEU A 86 -10.57 -13.99 4.62
C LEU A 86 -9.66 -13.22 3.67
N ASN A 87 -8.85 -12.34 4.21
CA ASN A 87 -7.75 -11.72 3.46
C ASN A 87 -6.71 -12.76 3.11
N THR A 88 -6.23 -12.71 1.88
CA THR A 88 -5.10 -13.48 1.35
C THR A 88 -3.89 -12.56 1.15
N GLY A 89 -2.79 -13.10 0.64
CA GLY A 89 -1.64 -12.31 0.19
C GLY A 89 -1.91 -11.50 -1.10
N GLY A 90 -3.03 -11.76 -1.79
CA GLY A 90 -3.46 -11.10 -3.01
C GLY A 90 -4.03 -12.10 -4.01
N MET A 91 -5.26 -11.88 -4.43
CA MET A 91 -5.96 -12.71 -5.43
C MET A 91 -5.75 -12.18 -6.85
N GLY A 92 -5.30 -10.96 -6.98
CA GLY A 92 -5.03 -10.32 -8.25
C GLY A 92 -4.97 -8.81 -8.12
N ALA A 93 -4.61 -8.14 -9.20
CA ALA A 93 -4.57 -6.69 -9.28
C ALA A 93 -4.98 -6.19 -10.67
N VAL A 94 -5.38 -4.93 -10.74
CA VAL A 94 -5.72 -4.23 -11.98
C VAL A 94 -5.06 -2.86 -12.03
N SER A 95 -4.58 -2.45 -13.21
CA SER A 95 -4.04 -1.12 -13.50
C SER A 95 -4.40 -0.72 -14.95
N PRO A 96 -4.85 0.50 -15.24
CA PRO A 96 -5.15 1.58 -14.29
C PRO A 96 -6.40 1.30 -13.45
N VAL A 97 -6.56 2.08 -12.40
CA VAL A 97 -7.76 2.03 -11.56
C VAL A 97 -8.82 2.96 -12.14
N PRO A 98 -10.04 2.49 -12.47
CA PRO A 98 -11.01 3.24 -13.27
C PRO A 98 -11.45 4.59 -12.68
N PHE A 99 -11.55 4.70 -11.35
CA PHE A 99 -11.98 5.94 -10.69
C PHE A 99 -10.84 6.96 -10.48
N VAL A 100 -9.59 6.56 -10.74
CA VAL A 100 -8.41 7.41 -10.55
C VAL A 100 -8.15 8.26 -11.78
N ASN A 101 -8.69 9.45 -11.80
CA ASN A 101 -8.46 10.45 -12.84
C ASN A 101 -7.30 11.39 -12.48
N SER A 102 -6.99 12.34 -13.38
CA SER A 102 -5.89 13.30 -13.19
C SER A 102 -6.10 14.24 -11.99
N GLU A 103 -7.33 14.63 -11.70
CA GLU A 103 -7.67 15.47 -10.56
C GLU A 103 -7.41 14.71 -9.24
N TYR A 104 -7.85 13.47 -9.17
CA TYR A 104 -7.63 12.61 -8.01
C TYR A 104 -6.15 12.32 -7.77
N ILE A 105 -5.38 12.09 -8.84
CA ILE A 105 -3.92 11.96 -8.77
C ILE A 105 -3.26 13.23 -8.25
N ASN A 106 -3.70 14.39 -8.70
CA ASN A 106 -3.16 15.66 -8.20
C ASN A 106 -3.48 15.84 -6.70
N LYS A 107 -4.67 15.46 -6.27
CA LYS A 107 -5.03 15.47 -4.84
C LYS A 107 -4.08 14.56 -4.04
N ILE A 108 -3.84 13.33 -4.48
CA ILE A 108 -2.88 12.41 -3.84
C ILE A 108 -1.47 13.03 -3.77
N LYS A 109 -1.00 13.63 -4.86
CA LYS A 109 0.32 14.28 -4.89
C LYS A 109 0.43 15.38 -3.84
N GLU A 110 -0.54 16.28 -3.78
CA GLU A 110 -0.50 17.44 -2.89
C GLU A 110 -0.71 17.06 -1.42
N THR A 111 -1.65 16.14 -1.14
CA THR A 111 -2.06 15.85 0.24
C THR A 111 -1.30 14.68 0.88
N ILE A 112 -0.64 13.81 0.09
CA ILE A 112 0.01 12.61 0.59
C ILE A 112 1.47 12.54 0.14
N ILE A 113 1.75 12.52 -1.17
CA ILE A 113 3.12 12.23 -1.65
C ILE A 113 4.09 13.33 -1.26
N LYS A 114 3.78 14.59 -1.57
CA LYS A 114 4.65 15.72 -1.23
C LYS A 114 4.90 15.84 0.27
N PRO A 115 3.85 15.84 1.14
CA PRO A 115 4.05 15.87 2.58
C PRO A 115 4.89 14.70 3.09
N THR A 116 4.77 13.51 2.50
CA THR A 116 5.60 12.37 2.87
C THR A 116 7.08 12.60 2.54
N ILE A 117 7.39 13.05 1.31
CA ILE A 117 8.78 13.35 0.93
C ILE A 117 9.36 14.47 1.80
N GLU A 118 8.59 15.53 2.05
CA GLU A 118 9.00 16.63 2.94
C GLU A 118 9.20 16.14 4.39
N GLY A 119 8.32 15.26 4.87
CA GLY A 119 8.42 14.64 6.19
C GLY A 119 9.68 13.79 6.34
N LEU A 120 9.97 12.92 5.36
CA LEU A 120 11.21 12.12 5.36
C LEU A 120 12.45 13.00 5.46
N LYS A 121 12.47 14.09 4.69
CA LYS A 121 13.57 15.06 4.73
C LYS A 121 13.68 15.76 6.10
N LYS A 122 12.56 16.19 6.67
CA LYS A 122 12.50 16.87 7.97
C LYS A 122 12.98 15.98 9.11
N GLU A 123 12.62 14.71 9.06
CA GLU A 123 13.02 13.70 10.05
C GLU A 123 14.41 13.10 9.78
N ASN A 124 15.15 13.62 8.77
CA ASN A 124 16.47 13.12 8.35
C ASN A 124 16.46 11.63 7.96
N ILE A 125 15.36 11.14 7.42
CA ILE A 125 15.26 9.78 6.91
C ILE A 125 15.70 9.77 5.45
N ASN A 126 16.93 9.28 5.22
CA ASN A 126 17.48 9.12 3.88
C ASN A 126 16.87 7.87 3.25
N TYR A 127 15.98 8.06 2.28
CA TYR A 127 15.33 6.95 1.57
C TYR A 127 15.48 7.10 0.06
N THR A 128 15.95 6.04 -0.60
CA THR A 128 16.02 5.92 -2.06
C THR A 128 15.42 4.58 -2.47
N GLY A 129 14.43 4.60 -3.37
CA GLY A 129 13.79 3.37 -3.83
C GLY A 129 12.31 3.54 -4.12
N PHE A 130 11.60 2.39 -4.15
CA PHE A 130 10.16 2.35 -4.34
C PHE A 130 9.44 2.56 -3.01
N LEU A 131 8.50 3.48 -2.99
CA LEU A 131 7.60 3.70 -1.86
C LEU A 131 6.17 3.43 -2.30
N PHE A 132 5.52 2.53 -1.59
CA PHE A 132 4.13 2.14 -1.79
C PHE A 132 3.26 2.81 -0.72
N PHE A 133 2.23 3.49 -1.18
CA PHE A 133 1.16 4.06 -0.38
C PHE A 133 -0.07 3.18 -0.52
N GLY A 134 -0.42 2.44 0.52
CA GLY A 134 -1.72 1.81 0.67
C GLY A 134 -2.74 2.87 1.03
N LEU A 135 -3.61 3.22 0.11
CA LEU A 135 -4.60 4.26 0.27
C LEU A 135 -6.01 3.69 0.28
N ILE A 136 -6.94 4.45 0.84
CA ILE A 136 -8.37 4.21 0.74
C ILE A 136 -9.06 5.48 0.29
N ASP A 137 -9.91 5.38 -0.71
CA ASP A 137 -10.79 6.49 -1.09
C ASP A 137 -12.02 6.54 -0.19
N VAL A 138 -12.10 7.56 0.64
CA VAL A 138 -13.26 7.82 1.49
C VAL A 138 -14.05 8.98 0.89
N LYS A 139 -15.08 8.66 0.11
CA LYS A 139 -15.96 9.64 -0.54
C LYS A 139 -15.19 10.72 -1.34
N GLY A 140 -14.26 10.29 -2.19
CA GLY A 140 -13.44 11.19 -3.03
C GLY A 140 -12.26 11.83 -2.27
N THR A 141 -11.93 11.35 -1.07
CA THR A 141 -10.79 11.82 -0.29
C THR A 141 -9.83 10.67 -0.05
N PRO A 142 -8.61 10.71 -0.61
CA PRO A 142 -7.60 9.70 -0.35
C PRO A 142 -7.08 9.83 1.08
N LYS A 143 -7.07 8.73 1.81
CA LYS A 143 -6.47 8.58 3.14
C LYS A 143 -5.43 7.46 3.12
N VAL A 144 -4.40 7.58 3.96
CA VAL A 144 -3.34 6.57 4.06
C VAL A 144 -3.76 5.48 5.02
N ILE A 145 -3.63 4.23 4.58
CA ILE A 145 -3.76 3.03 5.41
C ILE A 145 -2.39 2.63 5.94
N GLU A 146 -1.39 2.56 5.03
CA GLU A 146 -0.04 2.11 5.35
C GLU A 146 0.98 2.58 4.32
N TYR A 147 2.26 2.53 4.72
CA TYR A 147 3.42 2.68 3.84
C TYR A 147 4.18 1.37 3.75
N ASN A 148 4.70 1.07 2.57
CA ASN A 148 5.61 -0.05 2.35
C ASN A 148 6.81 0.42 1.53
N VAL A 149 8.02 0.04 1.97
CA VAL A 149 9.30 0.42 1.32
C VAL A 149 9.68 -0.58 0.22
N ARG A 150 8.72 -0.96 -0.61
CA ARG A 150 8.82 -1.92 -1.71
C ARG A 150 7.66 -1.73 -2.68
N LEU A 151 7.70 -2.45 -3.79
CA LEU A 151 6.52 -2.65 -4.64
C LEU A 151 5.57 -3.67 -3.99
N GLY A 152 4.33 -3.72 -4.47
CA GLY A 152 3.29 -4.63 -4.01
C GLY A 152 3.30 -5.97 -4.75
N ASP A 153 2.68 -6.96 -4.15
CA ASP A 153 2.38 -8.25 -4.78
C ASP A 153 0.89 -8.57 -4.51
N PRO A 154 0.07 -8.66 -5.57
CA PRO A 154 0.36 -8.82 -7.01
C PRO A 154 0.45 -7.51 -7.84
N GLU A 155 0.52 -6.33 -7.24
CA GLU A 155 0.48 -5.06 -7.99
C GLU A 155 1.67 -4.87 -8.93
N THR A 156 2.86 -5.38 -8.58
CA THR A 156 4.06 -5.30 -9.43
C THR A 156 3.80 -5.85 -10.83
N GLN A 157 3.04 -6.96 -10.92
CA GLN A 157 2.72 -7.66 -12.15
C GLN A 157 1.81 -6.84 -13.09
N VAL A 158 1.12 -5.82 -12.58
CA VAL A 158 0.29 -4.94 -13.39
C VAL A 158 0.86 -3.53 -13.54
N VAL A 159 1.77 -3.11 -12.66
CA VAL A 159 2.41 -1.80 -12.67
C VAL A 159 3.60 -1.77 -13.64
N LEU A 160 4.55 -2.70 -13.50
CA LEU A 160 5.78 -2.71 -14.30
C LEU A 160 5.54 -2.88 -15.81
N PRO A 161 4.65 -3.78 -16.29
CA PRO A 161 4.38 -3.93 -17.72
C PRO A 161 3.80 -2.68 -18.39
N ARG A 162 3.24 -1.76 -17.60
CA ARG A 162 2.73 -0.49 -18.08
C ARG A 162 3.77 0.62 -18.18
N ILE A 163 4.96 0.42 -17.64
CA ILE A 163 6.09 1.34 -17.83
C ILE A 163 6.65 1.11 -19.23
N GLU A 164 6.61 2.15 -20.08
CA GLU A 164 7.17 2.12 -21.44
C GLU A 164 8.64 2.51 -21.46
N SER A 165 9.04 3.40 -20.55
CA SER A 165 10.42 3.82 -20.40
C SER A 165 11.30 2.66 -19.92
N ASP A 166 12.57 2.66 -20.32
CA ASP A 166 13.56 1.74 -19.78
C ASP A 166 13.75 2.02 -18.28
N LEU A 167 13.27 1.08 -17.46
CA LEU A 167 13.31 1.21 -16.00
C LEU A 167 14.75 1.18 -15.48
N VAL A 168 15.65 0.42 -16.13
CA VAL A 168 17.06 0.34 -15.74
C VAL A 168 17.74 1.68 -15.94
N GLU A 169 17.48 2.37 -17.07
CA GLU A 169 18.01 3.70 -17.31
C GLU A 169 17.48 4.75 -16.32
N ILE A 170 16.24 4.62 -15.87
CA ILE A 170 15.71 5.49 -14.81
C ILE A 170 16.38 5.21 -13.47
N LEU A 171 16.56 3.93 -13.12
CA LEU A 171 17.22 3.51 -11.88
C LEU A 171 18.69 3.95 -11.82
N LYS A 172 19.43 3.91 -12.94
CA LYS A 172 20.80 4.44 -13.01
C LYS A 172 20.87 5.93 -12.67
N LYS A 173 19.82 6.68 -12.98
CA LYS A 173 19.76 8.14 -12.78
C LYS A 173 19.28 8.52 -11.38
N ILE A 174 18.76 7.62 -10.57
CA ILE A 174 18.03 7.92 -9.33
C ILE A 174 18.84 8.81 -8.37
N ASN A 175 20.14 8.61 -8.27
CA ASN A 175 21.05 9.38 -7.41
C ASN A 175 21.81 10.48 -8.17
N THR A 176 21.36 10.85 -9.37
CA THR A 176 21.95 11.94 -10.17
C THR A 176 20.97 13.09 -10.32
N ASN A 177 21.48 14.26 -10.72
CA ASN A 177 20.66 15.44 -11.03
C ASN A 177 19.70 15.20 -12.21
N GLU A 178 19.99 14.19 -13.06
CA GLU A 178 19.14 13.85 -14.19
C GLU A 178 17.83 13.19 -13.77
N PHE A 179 17.75 12.60 -12.57
CA PHE A 179 16.54 11.94 -12.10
C PHE A 179 15.34 12.90 -12.11
N LYS A 180 15.53 14.15 -11.69
CA LYS A 180 14.48 15.15 -11.67
C LYS A 180 13.88 15.38 -13.04
N SER A 181 14.72 15.46 -14.08
CA SER A 181 14.31 15.76 -15.45
C SER A 181 13.95 14.52 -16.28
N CYS A 182 14.29 13.30 -15.86
CA CYS A 182 13.95 12.11 -16.63
C CYS A 182 12.43 11.92 -16.70
N ASN A 183 11.94 11.54 -17.88
CA ASN A 183 10.52 11.32 -18.12
C ASN A 183 10.17 9.83 -17.96
N LEU A 184 9.13 9.55 -17.19
CA LEU A 184 8.55 8.22 -17.07
C LEU A 184 7.32 8.15 -17.99
N LYS A 185 7.45 7.43 -19.11
CA LYS A 185 6.34 7.16 -20.02
C LYS A 185 5.57 5.94 -19.57
N ILE A 186 4.25 6.05 -19.58
CA ILE A 186 3.32 5.01 -19.15
C ILE A 186 2.44 4.62 -20.34
N LYS A 187 2.36 3.32 -20.63
CA LYS A 187 1.49 2.77 -21.67
C LYS A 187 0.03 3.02 -21.33
N LYS A 188 -0.75 3.37 -22.34
CA LYS A 188 -2.20 3.36 -22.26
C LYS A 188 -2.70 1.91 -22.30
N GLY A 189 -3.86 1.67 -21.70
CA GLY A 189 -4.48 0.34 -21.65
C GLY A 189 -4.45 -0.28 -20.27
N TYR A 190 -5.15 -1.39 -20.14
CA TYR A 190 -5.30 -2.12 -18.87
C TYR A 190 -4.32 -3.29 -18.79
N CYS A 191 -3.90 -3.57 -17.59
CA CYS A 191 -3.17 -4.76 -17.21
C CYS A 191 -3.84 -5.39 -15.99
N THR A 192 -4.05 -6.70 -16.04
CA THR A 192 -4.62 -7.47 -14.93
C THR A 192 -3.70 -8.62 -14.59
N SER A 193 -3.61 -8.95 -13.31
CA SER A 193 -3.03 -10.20 -12.84
C SER A 193 -4.06 -10.98 -12.03
N CYS A 194 -3.94 -12.29 -12.04
CA CYS A 194 -4.79 -13.19 -11.30
C CYS A 194 -3.92 -14.26 -10.65
N THR A 195 -4.12 -14.50 -9.36
CA THR A 195 -3.43 -15.57 -8.65
C THR A 195 -4.27 -16.84 -8.76
N ILE A 196 -3.67 -17.92 -9.26
CA ILE A 196 -4.29 -19.24 -9.28
C ILE A 196 -3.74 -19.99 -8.06
N THR A 197 -4.60 -20.26 -7.10
CA THR A 197 -4.25 -21.06 -5.92
C THR A 197 -4.61 -22.52 -6.17
N PHE A 198 -3.63 -23.39 -6.24
CA PHE A 198 -3.85 -24.84 -6.25
C PHE A 198 -4.02 -25.32 -4.81
N PHE A 199 -5.23 -25.74 -4.44
CA PHE A 199 -5.42 -26.50 -3.21
C PHE A 199 -4.91 -27.92 -3.43
N TYR A 200 -3.82 -28.29 -2.79
CA TYR A 200 -3.46 -29.70 -2.62
C TYR A 200 -4.46 -30.29 -1.63
N LEU A 201 -5.47 -30.96 -2.13
CA LEU A 201 -6.25 -31.92 -1.36
C LEU A 201 -5.30 -33.08 -1.01
N LYS A 202 -4.82 -33.11 0.22
CA LYS A 202 -4.19 -34.30 0.77
C LYS A 202 -5.32 -35.32 0.94
N ILE A 203 -5.45 -36.23 -0.03
CA ILE A 203 -6.29 -37.42 0.13
C ILE A 203 -5.50 -38.34 1.07
N THR A 204 -5.93 -38.41 2.32
CA THR A 204 -5.51 -39.43 3.29
C THR A 204 -6.38 -40.67 3.14
#